data_58f6c25d1220851dec873a598d5f3644
#
_entry.id   58f6c25d1220851dec873a598d5f3644
#
_cell.length_a   1.000
_cell.length_b   1.000
_cell.length_c   1.000
_cell.angle_alpha   90.00
_cell.angle_beta   90.00
_cell.angle_gamma   90.00
#
_symmetry.space_group_name_H-M   'P 1'
#
loop_
_entity.id
_entity.type
_entity.pdbx_description
1 polymer ?
#
loop_
_entity_poly.entity_id
_entity_poly.type
_entity_poly.pdbx_seq_one_letter_code
_entity_poly.pdbx_strand_id
1 'polypeptide(L)'
;MDQPRNPARARLAQGGLALGMGVRFARTAEIARMMRAAGFDWLFIDLEHGPGTLESTAQISCAALDAGIAPLIRVPHGQFAMATRALDGGGWGIIMPHVDTANEARALVDQLKYPPLGHRSIVGGLPHYGFAGVKASDAAATLNAEMLIVAMVETPTAIADADAIAAVPGIDVVMIGTNDLSLEMGIAGDLSHARIVDAYRAVVAACAKHKKWPGMGGVGDLELIRRYVGMGMRFILGGNDTNILAQASAERARALRGLL
;
A
#
# COMPACT_ATOMS: atom_id res chain seq x y z
N MET A 1 7.88 1.00 -27.12
CA MET A 1 7.58 1.62 -25.83
C MET A 1 8.24 0.79 -24.75
N ASP A 2 8.91 1.44 -23.79
CA ASP A 2 9.41 0.72 -22.62
C ASP A 2 8.23 0.14 -21.84
N GLN A 3 8.42 -1.05 -21.29
CA GLN A 3 7.38 -1.66 -20.46
C GLN A 3 7.19 -0.84 -19.17
N PRO A 4 5.94 -0.56 -18.78
CA PRO A 4 5.66 0.18 -17.57
C PRO A 4 6.18 -0.57 -16.35
N ARG A 5 6.72 0.16 -15.37
CA ARG A 5 7.32 -0.39 -14.15
C ARG A 5 6.75 0.28 -12.91
N ASN A 6 6.55 -0.53 -11.88
CA ASN A 6 6.13 -0.05 -10.57
C ASN A 6 7.37 0.41 -9.76
N PRO A 7 7.52 1.72 -9.47
CA PRO A 7 8.70 2.23 -8.77
C PRO A 7 8.84 1.71 -7.34
N ALA A 8 7.73 1.48 -6.63
CA ALA A 8 7.78 0.90 -5.28
C ALA A 8 8.28 -0.55 -5.31
N ARG A 9 7.79 -1.35 -6.27
CA ARG A 9 8.26 -2.72 -6.49
C ARG A 9 9.76 -2.75 -6.83
N ALA A 10 10.19 -1.86 -7.72
CA ALA A 10 11.60 -1.75 -8.11
C ALA A 10 12.49 -1.40 -6.91
N ARG A 11 12.03 -0.51 -6.03
CA ARG A 11 12.74 -0.13 -4.80
C ARG A 11 12.88 -1.32 -3.84
N LEU A 12 11.79 -2.06 -3.63
CA LEU A 12 11.79 -3.28 -2.79
C LEU A 12 12.69 -4.37 -3.36
N ALA A 13 12.67 -4.59 -4.67
CA ALA A 13 13.51 -5.59 -5.34
C ALA A 13 15.02 -5.30 -5.20
N GLN A 14 15.40 -4.03 -5.03
CA GLN A 14 16.77 -3.59 -4.74
C GLN A 14 17.13 -3.70 -3.25
N GLY A 15 16.25 -4.21 -2.39
CA GLY A 15 16.45 -4.28 -0.93
C GLY A 15 16.27 -2.95 -0.20
N GLY A 16 15.79 -1.90 -0.90
CA GLY A 16 15.56 -0.58 -0.33
C GLY A 16 14.27 -0.48 0.47
N LEU A 17 14.09 0.65 1.16
CA LEU A 17 12.82 1.04 1.77
C LEU A 17 11.93 1.64 0.69
N ALA A 18 10.72 1.11 0.51
CA ALA A 18 9.67 1.76 -0.26
C ALA A 18 8.85 2.65 0.68
N LEU A 19 8.96 3.96 0.49
CA LEU A 19 8.33 4.96 1.35
C LEU A 19 7.00 5.41 0.75
N GLY A 20 5.93 5.29 1.49
CA GLY A 20 4.58 5.64 1.11
C GLY A 20 4.01 6.82 1.88
N MET A 21 3.15 7.59 1.20
CA MET A 21 2.38 8.68 1.77
C MET A 21 0.88 8.40 1.64
N GLY A 22 0.16 8.48 2.76
CA GLY A 22 -1.30 8.37 2.80
C GLY A 22 -1.99 9.59 2.20
N VAL A 23 -2.91 9.35 1.29
CA VAL A 23 -3.74 10.37 0.63
C VAL A 23 -5.17 10.19 1.11
N ARG A 24 -5.57 11.01 2.07
CA ARG A 24 -6.92 11.03 2.67
C ARG A 24 -7.63 12.35 2.42
N PHE A 25 -6.90 13.46 2.45
CA PHE A 25 -7.43 14.81 2.32
C PHE A 25 -7.31 15.34 0.90
N ALA A 26 -6.15 15.15 0.26
CA ALA A 26 -5.89 15.63 -1.10
C ALA A 26 -6.75 14.85 -2.13
N ARG A 27 -7.34 15.59 -3.08
CA ARG A 27 -8.23 15.04 -4.13
C ARG A 27 -7.83 15.42 -5.53
N THR A 28 -6.71 16.14 -5.66
CA THR A 28 -6.24 16.62 -6.95
C THR A 28 -4.94 15.95 -7.35
N ALA A 29 -4.66 15.95 -8.64
CA ALA A 29 -3.52 15.28 -9.26
C ALA A 29 -2.16 15.77 -8.75
N GLU A 30 -2.09 17.01 -8.25
CA GLU A 30 -0.86 17.65 -7.78
C GLU A 30 -0.20 16.89 -6.63
N ILE A 31 -0.98 16.20 -5.79
CA ILE A 31 -0.43 15.43 -4.66
C ILE A 31 0.60 14.40 -5.13
N ALA A 32 0.41 13.79 -6.30
CA ALA A 32 1.33 12.81 -6.83
C ALA A 32 2.72 13.42 -7.11
N ARG A 33 2.75 14.58 -7.76
CA ARG A 33 4.00 15.30 -8.07
C ARG A 33 4.67 15.83 -6.81
N MET A 34 3.88 16.37 -5.87
CA MET A 34 4.40 16.86 -4.58
C MET A 34 5.07 15.74 -3.79
N MET A 35 4.42 14.58 -3.66
CA MET A 35 4.97 13.45 -2.91
C MET A 35 6.18 12.84 -3.60
N ARG A 36 6.18 12.77 -4.93
CA ARG A 36 7.37 12.35 -5.67
C ARG A 36 8.55 13.30 -5.45
N ALA A 37 8.33 14.61 -5.51
CA ALA A 37 9.35 15.62 -5.24
C ALA A 37 9.86 15.57 -3.79
N ALA A 38 9.01 15.20 -2.83
CA ALA A 38 9.37 14.99 -1.44
C ALA A 38 10.16 13.68 -1.19
N GLY A 39 10.30 12.80 -2.19
CA GLY A 39 11.10 11.58 -2.10
C GLY A 39 10.32 10.32 -1.74
N PHE A 40 9.00 10.33 -1.83
CA PHE A 40 8.18 9.13 -1.64
C PHE A 40 8.19 8.28 -2.91
N ASP A 41 8.07 6.95 -2.72
CA ASP A 41 8.06 5.95 -3.80
C ASP A 41 6.64 5.54 -4.19
N TRP A 42 5.68 5.67 -3.27
CA TRP A 42 4.29 5.27 -3.50
C TRP A 42 3.28 6.11 -2.71
N LEU A 43 2.05 6.13 -3.22
CA LEU A 43 0.89 6.75 -2.58
C LEU A 43 -0.03 5.65 -2.02
N PHE A 44 -0.53 5.86 -0.81
CA PHE A 44 -1.60 5.08 -0.22
C PHE A 44 -2.90 5.86 -0.41
N ILE A 45 -3.62 5.62 -1.50
CA ILE A 45 -4.89 6.29 -1.77
C ILE A 45 -6.00 5.55 -1.03
N ASP A 46 -6.60 6.22 -0.05
CA ASP A 46 -7.48 5.60 0.94
C ASP A 46 -8.96 5.77 0.57
N LEU A 47 -9.59 4.72 0.04
CA LEU A 47 -11.03 4.66 -0.23
C LEU A 47 -11.84 3.99 0.89
N GLU A 48 -11.17 3.51 1.94
CA GLU A 48 -11.85 2.95 3.11
C GLU A 48 -12.21 4.04 4.14
N HIS A 49 -11.24 4.86 4.54
CA HIS A 49 -11.41 5.88 5.57
C HIS A 49 -11.28 7.31 5.03
N GLY A 50 -11.35 7.48 3.73
CA GLY A 50 -11.26 8.78 3.07
C GLY A 50 -12.53 9.12 2.29
N PRO A 51 -12.81 10.41 2.05
CA PRO A 51 -13.91 10.85 1.20
C PRO A 51 -13.59 10.78 -0.30
N GLY A 52 -12.51 10.09 -0.68
CA GLY A 52 -12.09 9.88 -2.06
C GLY A 52 -13.14 9.11 -2.88
N THR A 53 -13.14 9.34 -4.19
CA THR A 53 -13.99 8.62 -5.15
C THR A 53 -13.11 7.86 -6.13
N LEU A 54 -13.67 6.89 -6.87
CA LEU A 54 -12.94 6.23 -7.97
C LEU A 54 -12.48 7.23 -9.03
N GLU A 55 -13.24 8.29 -9.26
CA GLU A 55 -12.87 9.36 -10.21
C GLU A 55 -11.60 10.09 -9.73
N SER A 56 -11.60 10.64 -8.51
CA SER A 56 -10.41 11.30 -7.96
C SER A 56 -9.21 10.36 -7.87
N THR A 57 -9.45 9.08 -7.53
CA THR A 57 -8.41 8.04 -7.49
C THR A 57 -7.79 7.84 -8.87
N ALA A 58 -8.58 7.73 -9.93
CA ALA A 58 -8.07 7.58 -11.29
C ALA A 58 -7.26 8.81 -11.75
N GLN A 59 -7.73 10.02 -11.44
CA GLN A 59 -7.01 11.27 -11.76
C GLN A 59 -5.65 11.32 -11.05
N ILE A 60 -5.62 11.01 -9.73
CA ILE A 60 -4.37 10.97 -8.96
C ILE A 60 -3.46 9.85 -9.48
N SER A 61 -4.03 8.68 -9.80
CA SER A 61 -3.25 7.53 -10.30
C SER A 61 -2.59 7.83 -11.65
N CYS A 62 -3.31 8.43 -12.60
CA CYS A 62 -2.71 8.85 -13.88
C CYS A 62 -1.56 9.83 -13.68
N ALA A 63 -1.76 10.85 -12.83
CA ALA A 63 -0.70 11.81 -12.52
C ALA A 63 0.48 11.17 -11.77
N ALA A 64 0.23 10.14 -10.96
CA ALA A 64 1.26 9.38 -10.26
C ALA A 64 2.10 8.54 -11.25
N LEU A 65 1.46 7.92 -12.24
CA LEU A 65 2.17 7.20 -13.32
C LEU A 65 3.11 8.16 -14.06
N ASP A 66 2.62 9.34 -14.45
CA ASP A 66 3.41 10.35 -15.15
C ASP A 66 4.57 10.89 -14.28
N ALA A 67 4.34 11.03 -12.98
CA ALA A 67 5.35 11.52 -12.04
C ALA A 67 6.38 10.45 -11.62
N GLY A 68 6.15 9.18 -11.92
CA GLY A 68 7.02 8.07 -11.52
C GLY A 68 6.94 7.74 -10.03
N ILE A 69 5.73 7.83 -9.44
CA ILE A 69 5.40 7.37 -8.08
C ILE A 69 4.26 6.35 -8.18
N ALA A 70 4.30 5.27 -7.39
CA ALA A 70 3.32 4.19 -7.50
C ALA A 70 2.01 4.51 -6.76
N PRO A 71 0.84 4.62 -7.43
CA PRO A 71 -0.44 4.68 -6.75
C PRO A 71 -0.87 3.27 -6.31
N LEU A 72 -0.97 3.04 -5.00
CA LEU A 72 -1.58 1.85 -4.40
C LEU A 72 -2.87 2.28 -3.68
N ILE A 73 -3.93 1.57 -3.93
CA ILE A 73 -5.26 1.95 -3.47
C ILE A 73 -5.72 1.00 -2.37
N ARG A 74 -6.07 1.54 -1.21
CA ARG A 74 -6.82 0.79 -0.21
C ARG A 74 -8.31 0.90 -0.52
N VAL A 75 -8.95 -0.24 -0.66
CA VAL A 75 -10.39 -0.35 -0.82
C VAL A 75 -11.00 -0.94 0.46
N PRO A 76 -12.28 -0.71 0.76
CA PRO A 76 -12.93 -1.40 1.88
C PRO A 76 -12.88 -2.92 1.71
N HIS A 77 -12.84 -3.64 2.82
CA HIS A 77 -12.72 -5.10 2.83
C HIS A 77 -13.71 -5.77 1.87
N GLY A 78 -13.23 -6.70 1.06
CA GLY A 78 -14.04 -7.48 0.13
C GLY A 78 -14.59 -6.74 -1.09
N GLN A 79 -14.29 -5.44 -1.27
CA GLN A 79 -14.78 -4.65 -2.40
C GLN A 79 -13.97 -4.87 -3.69
N PHE A 80 -13.96 -6.12 -4.17
CA PHE A 80 -13.17 -6.51 -5.36
C PHE A 80 -13.56 -5.74 -6.62
N ALA A 81 -14.86 -5.44 -6.81
CA ALA A 81 -15.31 -4.64 -7.95
C ALA A 81 -14.76 -3.20 -7.93
N MET A 82 -14.61 -2.61 -6.73
CA MET A 82 -13.95 -1.32 -6.57
C MET A 82 -12.46 -1.44 -6.84
N ALA A 83 -11.82 -2.49 -6.34
CA ALA A 83 -10.40 -2.75 -6.51
C ALA A 83 -10.01 -2.91 -7.99
N THR A 84 -10.76 -3.72 -8.76
CA THR A 84 -10.51 -3.90 -10.21
C THR A 84 -10.64 -2.60 -10.97
N ARG A 85 -11.67 -1.78 -10.69
CA ARG A 85 -11.85 -0.46 -11.30
C ARG A 85 -10.73 0.53 -10.94
N ALA A 86 -10.24 0.49 -9.69
CA ALA A 86 -9.10 1.31 -9.27
C ALA A 86 -7.82 0.92 -10.02
N LEU A 87 -7.58 -0.37 -10.24
CA LEU A 87 -6.47 -0.87 -11.06
C LEU A 87 -6.62 -0.45 -12.53
N ASP A 88 -7.82 -0.52 -13.11
CA ASP A 88 -8.08 -0.08 -14.48
C ASP A 88 -7.89 1.45 -14.62
N GLY A 89 -8.12 2.21 -13.54
CA GLY A 89 -7.86 3.65 -13.44
C GLY A 89 -6.39 4.03 -13.24
N GLY A 90 -5.45 3.09 -13.31
CA GLY A 90 -4.01 3.38 -13.22
C GLY A 90 -3.33 2.95 -11.91
N GLY A 91 -4.04 2.23 -11.05
CA GLY A 91 -3.45 1.70 -9.80
C GLY A 91 -2.34 0.69 -10.05
N TRP A 92 -1.20 0.86 -9.37
CA TRP A 92 -0.09 -0.10 -9.35
C TRP A 92 -0.24 -1.20 -8.31
N GLY A 93 -1.32 -1.20 -7.56
CA GLY A 93 -1.60 -2.26 -6.60
C GLY A 93 -2.82 -1.96 -5.75
N ILE A 94 -3.24 -2.99 -5.02
CA ILE A 94 -4.34 -2.92 -4.05
C ILE A 94 -3.82 -3.29 -2.68
N ILE A 95 -4.28 -2.53 -1.70
CA ILE A 95 -4.13 -2.83 -0.28
C ILE A 95 -5.51 -3.27 0.22
N MET A 96 -5.63 -4.54 0.57
CA MET A 96 -6.86 -5.10 1.13
C MET A 96 -6.73 -5.17 2.65
N PRO A 97 -7.58 -4.44 3.40
CA PRO A 97 -7.59 -4.51 4.86
C PRO A 97 -8.20 -5.82 5.35
N HIS A 98 -7.98 -6.14 6.62
CA HIS A 98 -8.61 -7.27 7.31
C HIS A 98 -8.48 -8.63 6.59
N VAL A 99 -7.28 -8.92 6.07
CA VAL A 99 -6.99 -10.24 5.51
C VAL A 99 -6.53 -11.13 6.66
N ASP A 100 -7.43 -11.96 7.17
CA ASP A 100 -7.21 -12.78 8.35
C ASP A 100 -6.72 -14.18 8.04
N THR A 101 -6.97 -14.68 6.81
CA THR A 101 -6.70 -16.07 6.45
C THR A 101 -6.04 -16.21 5.07
N ALA A 102 -5.34 -17.34 4.88
CA ALA A 102 -4.81 -17.72 3.57
C ALA A 102 -5.90 -17.90 2.51
N ASN A 103 -7.15 -18.23 2.89
CA ASN A 103 -8.27 -18.32 1.95
C ASN A 103 -8.66 -16.94 1.40
N GLU A 104 -8.74 -15.93 2.26
CA GLU A 104 -8.99 -14.55 1.84
C GLU A 104 -7.85 -14.03 0.98
N ALA A 105 -6.60 -14.33 1.33
CA ALA A 105 -5.45 -13.99 0.51
C ALA A 105 -5.51 -14.66 -0.88
N ARG A 106 -5.96 -15.91 -0.99
CA ARG A 106 -6.20 -16.57 -2.30
C ARG A 106 -7.30 -15.89 -3.09
N ALA A 107 -8.41 -15.54 -2.45
CA ALA A 107 -9.51 -14.82 -3.10
C ALA A 107 -9.05 -13.45 -3.62
N LEU A 108 -8.20 -12.75 -2.86
CA LEU A 108 -7.61 -11.48 -3.27
C LEU A 108 -6.78 -11.63 -4.56
N VAL A 109 -5.93 -12.64 -4.63
CA VAL A 109 -5.13 -12.91 -5.83
C VAL A 109 -6.02 -13.31 -7.01
N ASP A 110 -6.99 -14.19 -6.78
CA ASP A 110 -7.92 -14.67 -7.79
C ASP A 110 -8.66 -13.53 -8.49
N GLN A 111 -9.14 -12.57 -7.72
CA GLN A 111 -9.93 -11.45 -8.22
C GLN A 111 -9.08 -10.32 -8.85
N LEU A 112 -7.81 -10.18 -8.49
CA LEU A 112 -7.01 -9.01 -8.87
C LEU A 112 -5.86 -9.29 -9.85
N LYS A 113 -5.42 -10.55 -9.97
CA LYS A 113 -4.43 -10.94 -10.98
C LYS A 113 -5.09 -11.51 -12.24
N TYR A 114 -4.44 -11.34 -13.37
CA TYR A 114 -4.87 -11.93 -14.63
C TYR A 114 -4.52 -13.44 -14.71
N PRO A 115 -5.17 -14.23 -15.56
CA PRO A 115 -4.72 -15.59 -15.83
C PRO A 115 -3.22 -15.65 -16.19
N PRO A 116 -2.49 -16.71 -15.77
CA PRO A 116 -2.96 -17.91 -15.07
C PRO A 116 -3.00 -17.77 -13.54
N LEU A 117 -2.66 -16.61 -12.96
CA LEU A 117 -2.60 -16.40 -11.52
C LEU A 117 -3.97 -16.16 -10.87
N GLY A 118 -4.88 -15.57 -11.60
CA GLY A 118 -6.24 -15.24 -11.16
C GLY A 118 -7.18 -15.10 -12.34
N HIS A 119 -8.34 -14.47 -12.11
CA HIS A 119 -9.46 -14.38 -13.08
C HIS A 119 -9.89 -12.94 -13.39
N ARG A 120 -9.03 -11.93 -13.10
CA ARG A 120 -9.35 -10.54 -13.41
C ARG A 120 -9.64 -10.38 -14.91
N SER A 121 -10.74 -9.67 -15.23
CA SER A 121 -11.06 -9.26 -16.60
C SER A 121 -10.08 -8.22 -17.11
N ILE A 122 -9.72 -8.28 -18.39
CA ILE A 122 -8.83 -7.32 -19.04
C ILE A 122 -9.61 -6.31 -19.88
N VAL A 123 -9.19 -5.06 -19.84
CA VAL A 123 -9.66 -3.96 -20.68
C VAL A 123 -8.49 -3.39 -21.46
N GLY A 124 -8.74 -2.86 -22.67
CA GLY A 124 -7.73 -2.15 -23.46
C GLY A 124 -7.61 -0.68 -23.09
N GLY A 125 -6.53 -0.02 -23.56
CA GLY A 125 -6.34 1.42 -23.34
C GLY A 125 -6.05 1.79 -21.88
N LEU A 126 -5.21 1.02 -21.22
CA LEU A 126 -4.86 1.24 -19.81
C LEU A 126 -3.92 2.45 -19.62
N PRO A 127 -4.11 3.25 -18.55
CA PRO A 127 -3.25 4.38 -18.22
C PRO A 127 -1.78 4.02 -18.07
N HIS A 128 -1.48 2.81 -17.60
CA HIS A 128 -0.10 2.28 -17.46
C HIS A 128 0.70 2.28 -18.77
N TYR A 129 0.01 2.28 -19.90
CA TYR A 129 0.59 2.34 -21.25
C TYR A 129 0.31 3.68 -21.95
N GLY A 130 -0.06 4.73 -21.20
CA GLY A 130 -0.45 6.02 -21.77
C GLY A 130 -1.62 5.89 -22.75
N PHE A 131 -2.55 4.97 -22.49
CA PHE A 131 -3.72 4.63 -23.32
C PHE A 131 -3.38 4.06 -24.71
N ALA A 132 -2.11 3.75 -24.97
CA ALA A 132 -1.72 3.09 -26.22
C ALA A 132 -2.26 1.65 -26.31
N GLY A 133 -2.52 1.19 -27.53
CA GLY A 133 -2.90 -0.20 -27.79
C GLY A 133 -1.72 -1.14 -27.54
N VAL A 134 -1.92 -2.12 -26.65
CA VAL A 134 -0.95 -3.18 -26.36
C VAL A 134 -1.67 -4.53 -26.47
N LYS A 135 -0.96 -5.54 -26.91
CA LYS A 135 -1.51 -6.89 -26.98
C LYS A 135 -1.91 -7.37 -25.58
N ALA A 136 -3.13 -7.88 -25.45
CA ALA A 136 -3.72 -8.25 -24.16
C ALA A 136 -2.85 -9.23 -23.34
N SER A 137 -2.23 -10.23 -24.02
CA SER A 137 -1.30 -11.17 -23.35
C SER A 137 -0.09 -10.48 -22.73
N ASP A 138 0.47 -9.48 -23.40
CA ASP A 138 1.68 -8.79 -22.97
C ASP A 138 1.34 -7.82 -21.84
N ALA A 139 0.19 -7.14 -21.93
CA ALA A 139 -0.35 -6.32 -20.88
C ALA A 139 -0.62 -7.13 -19.60
N ALA A 140 -1.30 -8.28 -19.72
CA ALA A 140 -1.60 -9.16 -18.60
C ALA A 140 -0.32 -9.67 -17.91
N ALA A 141 0.67 -10.11 -18.68
CA ALA A 141 1.94 -10.61 -18.16
C ALA A 141 2.71 -9.49 -17.40
N THR A 142 2.83 -8.31 -18.02
CA THR A 142 3.51 -7.16 -17.40
C THR A 142 2.81 -6.70 -16.12
N LEU A 143 1.48 -6.53 -16.18
CA LEU A 143 0.73 -6.06 -15.01
C LEU A 143 0.72 -7.09 -13.88
N ASN A 144 0.64 -8.40 -14.19
CA ASN A 144 0.81 -9.43 -13.17
C ASN A 144 2.18 -9.38 -12.49
N ALA A 145 3.24 -9.06 -13.23
CA ALA A 145 4.59 -8.96 -12.70
C ALA A 145 4.81 -7.69 -11.86
N GLU A 146 4.22 -6.57 -12.27
CA GLU A 146 4.50 -5.25 -11.69
C GLU A 146 3.52 -4.82 -10.60
N MET A 147 2.25 -5.26 -10.63
CA MET A 147 1.27 -4.91 -9.58
C MET A 147 1.63 -5.52 -8.24
N LEU A 148 1.50 -4.71 -7.18
CA LEU A 148 1.62 -5.13 -5.79
C LEU A 148 0.25 -5.50 -5.22
N ILE A 149 0.10 -6.75 -4.80
CA ILE A 149 -1.05 -7.20 -4.01
C ILE A 149 -0.62 -7.24 -2.55
N VAL A 150 -1.23 -6.37 -1.76
CA VAL A 150 -0.89 -6.15 -0.35
C VAL A 150 -2.01 -6.71 0.52
N ALA A 151 -1.71 -7.75 1.29
CA ALA A 151 -2.57 -8.24 2.35
C ALA A 151 -2.28 -7.46 3.63
N MET A 152 -3.26 -6.70 4.14
CA MET A 152 -3.10 -5.98 5.40
C MET A 152 -3.65 -6.85 6.53
N VAL A 153 -2.79 -7.14 7.49
CA VAL A 153 -3.05 -8.01 8.65
C VAL A 153 -3.16 -7.14 9.90
N GLU A 154 -4.31 -7.18 10.57
CA GLU A 154 -4.72 -6.20 11.58
C GLU A 154 -5.33 -6.84 12.82
N THR A 155 -5.36 -8.18 12.88
CA THR A 155 -5.94 -8.95 14.00
C THR A 155 -4.94 -9.97 14.54
N PRO A 156 -5.09 -10.43 15.80
CA PRO A 156 -4.30 -11.54 16.31
C PRO A 156 -4.44 -12.82 15.47
N THR A 157 -5.62 -13.06 14.89
CA THR A 157 -5.87 -14.19 13.99
C THR A 157 -5.03 -14.10 12.72
N ALA A 158 -5.01 -12.93 12.08
CA ALA A 158 -4.18 -12.68 10.90
C ALA A 158 -2.69 -12.87 11.19
N ILE A 159 -2.22 -12.41 12.35
CA ILE A 159 -0.82 -12.59 12.76
C ILE A 159 -0.49 -14.07 12.96
N ALA A 160 -1.40 -14.86 13.55
CA ALA A 160 -1.21 -16.30 13.71
C ALA A 160 -1.17 -17.03 12.34
N ASP A 161 -1.91 -16.55 11.34
CA ASP A 161 -1.96 -17.13 9.98
C ASP A 161 -0.96 -16.46 8.99
N ALA A 162 -0.10 -15.55 9.47
CA ALA A 162 0.79 -14.76 8.62
C ALA A 162 1.71 -15.62 7.72
N ASP A 163 2.16 -16.77 8.19
CA ASP A 163 2.97 -17.71 7.39
C ASP A 163 2.16 -18.27 6.22
N ALA A 164 0.92 -18.69 6.46
CA ALA A 164 0.04 -19.22 5.43
C ALA A 164 -0.43 -18.13 4.44
N ILE A 165 -0.69 -16.91 4.91
CA ILE A 165 -1.01 -15.76 4.07
C ILE A 165 0.18 -15.42 3.16
N ALA A 166 1.39 -15.33 3.72
CA ALA A 166 2.60 -15.04 2.96
C ALA A 166 2.95 -16.16 1.95
N ALA A 167 2.58 -17.41 2.22
CA ALA A 167 2.78 -18.53 1.31
C ALA A 167 1.94 -18.46 0.04
N VAL A 168 0.86 -17.66 0.01
CA VAL A 168 -0.06 -17.58 -1.15
C VAL A 168 0.68 -16.99 -2.36
N PRO A 169 0.75 -17.71 -3.49
CA PRO A 169 1.31 -17.17 -4.74
C PRO A 169 0.50 -15.97 -5.21
N GLY A 170 1.17 -14.87 -5.57
CA GLY A 170 0.52 -13.64 -6.03
C GLY A 170 0.29 -12.58 -4.95
N ILE A 171 0.38 -12.92 -3.66
CA ILE A 171 0.60 -11.92 -2.60
C ILE A 171 2.05 -11.42 -2.73
N ASP A 172 2.24 -10.12 -2.70
CA ASP A 172 3.54 -9.47 -2.80
C ASP A 172 4.02 -8.91 -1.46
N VAL A 173 3.12 -8.31 -0.69
CA VAL A 173 3.40 -7.66 0.60
C VAL A 173 2.43 -8.18 1.66
N VAL A 174 2.94 -8.47 2.85
CA VAL A 174 2.12 -8.63 4.07
C VAL A 174 2.35 -7.41 4.93
N MET A 175 1.32 -6.58 5.11
CA MET A 175 1.41 -5.27 5.76
C MET A 175 0.68 -5.28 7.10
N ILE A 176 1.34 -4.88 8.17
CA ILE A 176 0.68 -4.72 9.49
C ILE A 176 -0.03 -3.37 9.56
N GLY A 177 -1.34 -3.39 9.83
CA GLY A 177 -2.12 -2.23 10.27
C GLY A 177 -2.04 -2.08 11.78
N THR A 178 -1.03 -1.35 12.27
CA THR A 178 -0.59 -1.41 13.68
C THR A 178 -1.62 -0.83 14.64
N ASN A 179 -2.37 0.19 14.23
CA ASN A 179 -3.39 0.79 15.09
C ASN A 179 -4.53 -0.20 15.37
N ASP A 180 -5.07 -0.81 14.32
CA ASP A 180 -6.17 -1.75 14.43
C ASP A 180 -5.71 -3.03 15.15
N LEU A 181 -4.52 -3.52 14.85
CA LEU A 181 -3.91 -4.63 15.58
C LEU A 181 -3.78 -4.34 17.08
N SER A 182 -3.35 -3.12 17.47
CA SER A 182 -3.24 -2.74 18.88
C SER A 182 -4.61 -2.67 19.56
N LEU A 183 -5.63 -2.20 18.84
CA LEU A 183 -7.01 -2.17 19.31
C LEU A 183 -7.57 -3.58 19.52
N GLU A 184 -7.44 -4.45 18.53
CA GLU A 184 -7.87 -5.87 18.59
C GLU A 184 -7.14 -6.68 19.68
N MET A 185 -5.91 -6.30 20.00
CA MET A 185 -5.16 -6.87 21.14
C MET A 185 -5.57 -6.29 22.50
N GLY A 186 -6.45 -5.28 22.57
CA GLY A 186 -6.83 -4.62 23.83
C GLY A 186 -5.72 -3.74 24.44
N ILE A 187 -4.76 -3.28 23.63
CA ILE A 187 -3.63 -2.43 24.01
C ILE A 187 -3.55 -1.20 23.11
N ALA A 188 -4.70 -0.63 22.77
CA ALA A 188 -4.85 0.48 21.84
C ALA A 188 -3.84 1.61 22.09
N GLY A 189 -3.06 1.97 21.06
CA GLY A 189 -2.08 3.05 21.10
C GLY A 189 -0.72 2.69 21.74
N ASP A 190 -0.58 1.56 22.45
CA ASP A 190 0.74 1.09 22.91
C ASP A 190 1.46 0.30 21.81
N LEU A 191 1.94 1.03 20.80
CA LEU A 191 2.57 0.46 19.62
C LEU A 191 3.98 -0.11 19.90
N SER A 192 4.51 0.13 21.12
CA SER A 192 5.78 -0.42 21.59
C SER A 192 5.65 -1.73 22.38
N HIS A 193 4.42 -2.13 22.70
CA HIS A 193 4.10 -3.30 23.52
C HIS A 193 4.75 -4.57 22.98
N ALA A 194 5.17 -5.48 23.86
CA ALA A 194 5.86 -6.72 23.48
C ALA A 194 5.08 -7.56 22.47
N ARG A 195 3.75 -7.66 22.61
CA ARG A 195 2.88 -8.39 21.68
C ARG A 195 2.89 -7.79 20.26
N ILE A 196 2.97 -6.46 20.13
CA ILE A 196 3.13 -5.79 18.83
C ILE A 196 4.48 -6.14 18.24
N VAL A 197 5.55 -6.05 19.03
CA VAL A 197 6.90 -6.42 18.59
C VAL A 197 6.97 -7.89 18.12
N ASP A 198 6.30 -8.79 18.82
CA ASP A 198 6.25 -10.21 18.43
C ASP A 198 5.46 -10.43 17.13
N ALA A 199 4.36 -9.66 16.91
CA ALA A 199 3.64 -9.65 15.64
C ALA A 199 4.53 -9.21 14.47
N TYR A 200 5.33 -8.15 14.67
CA TYR A 200 6.30 -7.71 13.66
C TYR A 200 7.34 -8.78 13.34
N ARG A 201 7.87 -9.47 14.37
CA ARG A 201 8.80 -10.60 14.16
C ARG A 201 8.17 -11.73 13.36
N ALA A 202 6.93 -12.09 13.68
CA ALA A 202 6.19 -13.14 12.98
C ALA A 202 6.01 -12.82 11.50
N VAL A 203 5.54 -11.61 11.16
CA VAL A 203 5.34 -11.18 9.78
C VAL A 203 6.67 -11.09 9.02
N VAL A 204 7.73 -10.56 9.63
CA VAL A 204 9.07 -10.51 9.00
C VAL A 204 9.57 -11.91 8.69
N ALA A 205 9.44 -12.86 9.65
CA ALA A 205 9.87 -14.25 9.46
C ALA A 205 9.07 -14.94 8.35
N ALA A 206 7.74 -14.77 8.33
CA ALA A 206 6.86 -15.31 7.30
C ALA A 206 7.24 -14.75 5.91
N CYS A 207 7.42 -13.44 5.79
CA CYS A 207 7.81 -12.81 4.54
C CYS A 207 9.18 -13.28 4.04
N ALA A 208 10.18 -13.41 4.93
CA ALA A 208 11.51 -13.91 4.58
C ALA A 208 11.46 -15.35 4.04
N LYS A 209 10.69 -16.23 4.71
CA LYS A 209 10.51 -17.64 4.32
C LYS A 209 9.90 -17.77 2.92
N HIS A 210 8.91 -16.92 2.59
CA HIS A 210 8.14 -17.00 1.34
C HIS A 210 8.58 -15.97 0.29
N LYS A 211 9.69 -15.25 0.52
CA LYS A 211 10.25 -14.23 -0.40
C LYS A 211 9.22 -13.12 -0.71
N LYS A 212 8.50 -12.67 0.32
CA LYS A 212 7.57 -11.53 0.28
C LYS A 212 8.19 -10.32 0.97
N TRP A 213 7.59 -9.16 0.79
CA TRP A 213 8.03 -7.94 1.48
C TRP A 213 7.17 -7.67 2.72
N PRO A 214 7.76 -7.50 3.90
CA PRO A 214 7.01 -7.10 5.08
C PRO A 214 6.76 -5.60 5.07
N GLY A 215 5.51 -5.21 5.35
CA GLY A 215 5.06 -3.83 5.36
C GLY A 215 4.47 -3.40 6.70
N MET A 216 4.41 -2.09 6.91
CA MET A 216 3.81 -1.49 8.10
C MET A 216 3.12 -0.17 7.83
N GLY A 217 2.06 0.12 8.60
CA GLY A 217 1.37 1.39 8.67
C GLY A 217 0.83 1.68 10.06
N GLY A 218 0.42 2.92 10.30
CA GLY A 218 -0.16 3.35 11.58
C GLY A 218 0.86 3.75 12.64
N VAL A 219 2.16 3.73 12.36
CA VAL A 219 3.22 4.15 13.29
C VAL A 219 3.74 5.51 12.88
N GLY A 220 3.63 6.52 13.75
CA GLY A 220 4.13 7.88 13.51
C GLY A 220 5.45 8.20 14.21
N ASP A 221 5.81 7.45 15.24
CA ASP A 221 7.04 7.64 16.00
C ASP A 221 8.26 7.12 15.22
N LEU A 222 9.24 7.99 14.94
CA LEU A 222 10.42 7.67 14.13
C LEU A 222 11.35 6.65 14.81
N GLU A 223 11.41 6.60 16.14
CA GLU A 223 12.24 5.61 16.84
C GLU A 223 11.60 4.21 16.73
N LEU A 224 10.28 4.12 16.82
CA LEU A 224 9.57 2.86 16.56
C LEU A 224 9.71 2.43 15.11
N ILE A 225 9.57 3.36 14.15
CA ILE A 225 9.80 3.06 12.73
C ILE A 225 11.23 2.55 12.53
N ARG A 226 12.25 3.21 13.10
CA ARG A 226 13.65 2.78 13.04
C ARG A 226 13.82 1.35 13.59
N ARG A 227 13.20 1.06 14.74
CA ARG A 227 13.21 -0.28 15.35
C ARG A 227 12.65 -1.33 14.40
N TYR A 228 11.46 -1.08 13.82
CA TYR A 228 10.79 -2.04 12.95
C TYR A 228 11.49 -2.21 11.59
N VAL A 229 12.05 -1.13 11.04
CA VAL A 229 12.93 -1.21 9.86
C VAL A 229 14.18 -2.03 10.16
N GLY A 230 14.77 -1.88 11.35
CA GLY A 230 15.88 -2.69 11.84
C GLY A 230 15.53 -4.18 11.97
N MET A 231 14.26 -4.50 12.24
CA MET A 231 13.76 -5.89 12.27
C MET A 231 13.53 -6.48 10.88
N GLY A 232 13.48 -5.66 9.83
CA GLY A 232 13.32 -6.13 8.45
C GLY A 232 12.16 -5.52 7.67
N MET A 233 11.34 -4.63 8.25
CA MET A 233 10.28 -3.96 7.50
C MET A 233 10.84 -3.15 6.32
N ARG A 234 10.18 -3.22 5.16
CA ARG A 234 10.65 -2.59 3.92
C ARG A 234 9.60 -1.76 3.19
N PHE A 235 8.33 -2.09 3.31
CA PHE A 235 7.21 -1.35 2.71
C PHE A 235 6.56 -0.49 3.81
N ILE A 236 6.84 0.82 3.81
CA ILE A 236 6.56 1.71 4.94
C ILE A 236 5.54 2.78 4.55
N LEU A 237 4.40 2.82 5.24
CA LEU A 237 3.50 3.98 5.21
C LEU A 237 3.99 5.01 6.22
N GLY A 238 4.68 6.04 5.73
CA GLY A 238 5.43 7.00 6.54
C GLY A 238 4.59 8.15 7.12
N GLY A 239 3.29 8.16 6.90
CA GLY A 239 2.37 9.20 7.37
C GLY A 239 1.21 9.40 6.41
N ASN A 240 0.37 10.40 6.68
CA ASN A 240 -0.71 10.81 5.77
C ASN A 240 -0.78 12.35 5.67
N ASP A 241 -1.36 12.81 4.58
CA ASP A 241 -1.50 14.22 4.23
C ASP A 241 -2.24 15.02 5.31
N THR A 242 -3.28 14.46 5.92
CA THR A 242 -4.07 15.10 6.98
C THR A 242 -3.23 15.41 8.20
N ASN A 243 -2.50 14.42 8.72
CA ASN A 243 -1.74 14.58 9.96
C ASN A 243 -0.53 15.51 9.76
N ILE A 244 0.19 15.33 8.64
CA ILE A 244 1.36 16.16 8.33
C ILE A 244 0.95 17.62 8.12
N LEU A 245 -0.12 17.88 7.37
CA LEU A 245 -0.63 19.24 7.16
C LEU A 245 -1.10 19.88 8.46
N ALA A 246 -1.85 19.15 9.29
CA ALA A 246 -2.34 19.65 10.57
C ALA A 246 -1.18 20.01 11.52
N GLN A 247 -0.19 19.11 11.64
CA GLN A 247 0.97 19.34 12.51
C GLN A 247 1.81 20.53 12.02
N ALA A 248 2.20 20.55 10.77
CA ALA A 248 3.03 21.63 10.21
C ALA A 248 2.32 22.99 10.27
N SER A 249 1.00 23.03 10.03
CA SER A 249 0.20 24.24 10.15
C SER A 249 0.13 24.74 11.60
N ALA A 250 -0.06 23.84 12.56
CA ALA A 250 -0.10 24.22 13.99
C ALA A 250 1.26 24.74 14.49
N GLU A 251 2.36 24.11 14.08
CA GLU A 251 3.72 24.56 14.37
C GLU A 251 3.98 25.96 13.77
N ARG A 252 3.62 26.18 12.51
CA ARG A 252 3.75 27.46 11.84
C ARG A 252 2.94 28.57 12.52
N ALA A 253 1.68 28.28 12.86
CA ALA A 253 0.82 29.25 13.55
C ALA A 253 1.39 29.66 14.92
N ARG A 254 1.89 28.68 15.71
CA ARG A 254 2.54 28.97 17.00
C ARG A 254 3.78 29.83 16.83
N ALA A 255 4.65 29.50 15.87
CA ALA A 255 5.87 30.26 15.59
C ALA A 255 5.56 31.71 15.21
N LEU A 256 4.56 31.95 14.35
CA LEU A 256 4.16 33.30 13.93
C LEU A 256 3.55 34.13 15.09
N ARG A 257 2.73 33.50 15.95
CA ARG A 257 2.15 34.19 17.12
C ARG A 257 3.20 34.55 18.17
N GLY A 258 4.30 33.82 18.25
CA GLY A 258 5.42 34.11 19.14
C GLY A 258 6.33 35.24 18.67
N LEU A 259 6.02 35.92 17.55
CA LEU A 259 6.76 37.08 17.08
C LEU A 259 6.29 38.42 17.71
N LEU A 260 5.17 38.41 18.43
CA LEU A 260 4.63 39.55 19.18
C LEU A 260 4.97 39.44 20.67
#